data_fb201fe19f982fe0cd426aeadb5206ac
#
_entry.id   fb201fe19f982fe0cd426aeadb5206ac
#
_cell.length_a   1.000
_cell.length_b   1.000
_cell.length_c   1.000
_cell.angle_alpha   90.00
_cell.angle_beta   90.00
_cell.angle_gamma   90.00
#
_symmetry.space_group_name_H-M   'P 1'
#
loop_
_entity.id
_entity.type
_entity.pdbx_description
1 polymer ?
#
loop_
_entity_poly.entity_id
_entity_poly.type
_entity_poly.pdbx_seq_one_letter_code
_entity_poly.pdbx_strand_id
1 'polypeptide(L)'
;SAVIGTGSAGATLLVGTKTDEGNSYARDAARSLIFTVENSLVDDLIRSPEDYRQVELFTFNPTATTRLEIEQPEARLVITKSEVAPFAWQRLEPLPDEVDQGTVSDLLTGLVSFRAERFTTSLGKTGLNAPIVTVTMFDGEREERVAFSRSADVIYALANQDAVASTIETAVFENVMTAVATLSNNNEGTP
;
A
#
# COMPACT_ATOMS: atom_id res chain seq x y z
N SER A 1 2.30 -29.31 6.12
CA SER A 1 1.38 -29.23 7.30
C SER A 1 0.98 -27.77 7.51
N ALA A 2 -0.25 -27.54 7.90
CA ALA A 2 -0.75 -26.24 8.31
C ALA A 2 -1.13 -26.28 9.80
N VAL A 3 -0.80 -25.21 10.53
CA VAL A 3 -1.16 -25.04 11.94
C VAL A 3 -2.16 -23.89 12.03
N ILE A 4 -3.30 -24.14 12.66
CA ILE A 4 -4.38 -23.16 12.84
C ILE A 4 -4.59 -22.94 14.34
N GLY A 5 -4.58 -21.69 14.78
CA GLY A 5 -4.74 -21.31 16.18
C GLY A 5 -3.41 -21.26 16.96
N THR A 6 -3.48 -20.88 18.22
CA THR A 6 -2.32 -20.69 19.11
C THR A 6 -2.51 -21.43 20.44
N GLY A 7 -1.41 -21.88 21.04
CA GLY A 7 -1.41 -22.55 22.35
C GLY A 7 -2.22 -23.83 22.35
N SER A 8 -3.00 -24.05 23.39
CA SER A 8 -3.84 -25.27 23.57
C SER A 8 -5.03 -25.37 22.60
N ALA A 9 -5.36 -24.28 21.90
CA ALA A 9 -6.40 -24.25 20.86
C ALA A 9 -5.84 -24.47 19.45
N GLY A 10 -4.54 -24.76 19.31
CA GLY A 10 -3.90 -25.03 18.04
C GLY A 10 -4.31 -26.40 17.49
N ALA A 11 -4.67 -26.45 16.20
CA ALA A 11 -4.88 -27.69 15.44
C ALA A 11 -3.87 -27.77 14.30
N THR A 12 -3.33 -28.97 14.05
CA THR A 12 -2.38 -29.20 12.97
C THR A 12 -3.01 -30.09 11.92
N LEU A 13 -3.23 -29.55 10.73
CA LEU A 13 -3.68 -30.32 9.57
C LEU A 13 -2.46 -30.89 8.85
N LEU A 14 -2.41 -32.19 8.74
CA LEU A 14 -1.43 -32.90 7.90
C LEU A 14 -2.10 -33.25 6.59
N VAL A 15 -1.48 -32.82 5.48
CA VAL A 15 -1.97 -33.08 4.12
C VAL A 15 -1.03 -34.09 3.45
N GLY A 16 -1.61 -35.13 2.85
CA GLY A 16 -0.92 -36.22 2.15
C GLY A 16 -1.00 -36.07 0.62
N THR A 17 -1.03 -37.21 -0.05
CA THR A 17 -1.09 -37.31 -1.51
C THR A 17 -2.45 -36.92 -2.06
N LYS A 18 -2.46 -36.47 -3.33
CA LYS A 18 -3.68 -36.23 -4.09
C LYS A 18 -4.38 -37.53 -4.42
N THR A 19 -5.71 -37.49 -4.47
CA THR A 19 -6.55 -38.59 -4.97
C THR A 19 -6.79 -38.43 -6.47
N ASP A 20 -7.24 -39.49 -7.15
CA ASP A 20 -7.59 -39.42 -8.58
C ASP A 20 -8.81 -38.51 -8.85
N GLU A 21 -9.61 -38.20 -7.82
CA GLU A 21 -10.83 -37.39 -7.90
C GLU A 21 -10.59 -35.88 -7.66
N GLY A 22 -9.33 -35.44 -7.60
CA GLY A 22 -9.01 -34.01 -7.44
C GLY A 22 -9.07 -33.52 -5.99
N ASN A 23 -9.08 -34.41 -5.01
CA ASN A 23 -8.97 -34.15 -3.59
C ASN A 23 -7.57 -34.51 -3.05
N SER A 24 -7.29 -34.19 -1.80
CA SER A 24 -6.09 -34.63 -1.07
C SER A 24 -6.49 -35.34 0.22
N TYR A 25 -5.75 -36.37 0.60
CA TYR A 25 -5.91 -36.98 1.92
C TYR A 25 -5.40 -36.01 2.99
N ALA A 26 -6.15 -35.92 4.08
CA ALA A 26 -5.79 -35.06 5.21
C ALA A 26 -6.14 -35.73 6.52
N ARG A 27 -5.47 -35.33 7.60
CA ARG A 27 -5.83 -35.68 8.97
C ARG A 27 -5.45 -34.56 9.94
N ASP A 28 -6.18 -34.45 11.03
CA ASP A 28 -5.75 -33.71 12.20
C ASP A 28 -4.62 -34.51 12.90
N ALA A 29 -3.50 -33.85 13.19
CA ALA A 29 -2.36 -34.51 13.84
C ALA A 29 -2.72 -35.14 15.21
N ALA A 30 -3.72 -34.57 15.90
CA ALA A 30 -4.21 -35.06 17.18
C ALA A 30 -5.21 -36.25 17.06
N ARG A 31 -5.62 -36.61 15.85
CA ARG A 31 -6.64 -37.66 15.60
C ARG A 31 -6.14 -38.68 14.59
N SER A 32 -6.63 -39.92 14.70
CA SER A 32 -6.29 -40.99 13.76
C SER A 32 -7.17 -41.01 12.50
N LEU A 33 -8.27 -40.23 12.48
CA LEU A 33 -9.20 -40.19 11.35
C LEU A 33 -8.54 -39.53 10.15
N ILE A 34 -8.58 -40.21 9.00
CA ILE A 34 -8.17 -39.70 7.70
C ILE A 34 -9.44 -39.28 6.94
N PHE A 35 -9.44 -38.15 6.31
CA PHE A 35 -10.51 -37.63 5.47
C PHE A 35 -9.92 -37.02 4.20
N THR A 36 -10.75 -36.63 3.25
CA THR A 36 -10.32 -35.94 2.05
C THR A 36 -10.72 -34.45 2.14
N VAL A 37 -9.90 -33.60 1.59
CA VAL A 37 -10.14 -32.16 1.43
C VAL A 37 -9.99 -31.80 -0.04
N GLU A 38 -10.68 -30.76 -0.49
CA GLU A 38 -10.52 -30.23 -1.84
C GLU A 38 -9.10 -29.71 -2.06
N ASN A 39 -8.55 -29.92 -3.26
CA ASN A 39 -7.21 -29.43 -3.59
C ASN A 39 -7.14 -27.90 -3.54
N SER A 40 -8.23 -27.19 -3.82
CA SER A 40 -8.31 -25.74 -3.66
C SER A 40 -7.91 -25.27 -2.25
N LEU A 41 -8.40 -25.96 -1.20
CA LEU A 41 -7.99 -25.65 0.18
C LEU A 41 -6.49 -25.91 0.39
N VAL A 42 -5.96 -26.98 -0.20
CA VAL A 42 -4.53 -27.30 -0.07
C VAL A 42 -3.69 -26.25 -0.81
N ASP A 43 -4.08 -25.89 -2.02
CA ASP A 43 -3.40 -24.89 -2.82
C ASP A 43 -3.40 -23.52 -2.10
N ASP A 44 -4.49 -23.16 -1.44
CA ASP A 44 -4.56 -21.95 -0.60
C ASP A 44 -3.61 -22.03 0.61
N LEU A 45 -3.51 -23.19 1.27
CA LEU A 45 -2.64 -23.36 2.45
C LEU A 45 -1.14 -23.41 2.14
N ILE A 46 -0.74 -23.68 0.89
CA ILE A 46 0.68 -23.72 0.47
C ILE A 46 1.15 -22.45 -0.23
N ARG A 47 0.29 -21.43 -0.35
CA ARG A 47 0.70 -20.12 -0.86
C ARG A 47 1.88 -19.58 -0.06
N SER A 48 2.72 -18.81 -0.74
CA SER A 48 3.84 -18.17 -0.06
C SER A 48 3.33 -17.12 0.94
N PRO A 49 4.07 -16.78 1.99
CA PRO A 49 3.70 -15.66 2.87
C PRO A 49 3.50 -14.34 2.12
N GLU A 50 4.15 -14.19 0.97
CA GLU A 50 4.03 -13.01 0.11
C GLU A 50 2.65 -12.92 -0.56
N ASP A 51 2.00 -14.05 -0.85
CA ASP A 51 0.64 -14.10 -1.42
C ASP A 51 -0.45 -13.59 -0.47
N TYR A 52 -0.12 -13.50 0.83
CA TYR A 52 -1.00 -12.99 1.88
C TYR A 52 -0.65 -11.55 2.33
N ARG A 53 0.38 -10.95 1.73
CA ARG A 53 0.71 -9.56 2.03
C ARG A 53 -0.33 -8.62 1.44
N GLN A 54 -0.60 -7.56 2.20
CA GLN A 54 -1.36 -6.45 1.67
C GLN A 54 -0.60 -5.82 0.51
N VAL A 55 -1.25 -5.71 -0.63
CA VAL A 55 -0.66 -5.11 -1.84
C VAL A 55 -0.97 -3.62 -1.95
N GLU A 56 -1.99 -3.13 -1.25
CA GLU A 56 -2.31 -1.71 -1.16
C GLU A 56 -1.27 -0.98 -0.33
N LEU A 57 -0.68 0.10 -0.87
CA LEU A 57 0.25 0.95 -0.13
C LEU A 57 -0.47 1.95 0.77
N PHE A 58 -1.65 2.39 0.37
CA PHE A 58 -2.55 3.23 1.15
C PHE A 58 -3.91 2.56 1.29
N THR A 59 -4.45 2.54 2.50
CA THR A 59 -5.75 1.93 2.82
C THR A 59 -6.82 2.98 3.12
N PHE A 60 -6.46 4.25 3.13
CA PHE A 60 -7.39 5.34 3.40
C PHE A 60 -8.45 5.46 2.31
N ASN A 61 -9.66 5.80 2.74
CA ASN A 61 -10.68 6.25 1.82
C ASN A 61 -10.35 7.69 1.39
N PRO A 62 -10.21 7.99 0.09
CA PRO A 62 -9.94 9.35 -0.40
C PRO A 62 -10.92 10.42 0.14
N THR A 63 -12.18 10.06 0.34
CA THR A 63 -13.20 10.99 0.84
C THR A 63 -13.06 11.31 2.34
N ALA A 64 -12.45 10.41 3.11
CA ALA A 64 -12.19 10.58 4.54
C ALA A 64 -10.86 11.30 4.82
N THR A 65 -9.98 11.38 3.81
CA THR A 65 -8.70 12.08 3.95
C THR A 65 -8.94 13.57 4.23
N THR A 66 -8.28 14.07 5.26
CA THR A 66 -8.41 15.46 5.72
C THR A 66 -7.15 16.30 5.44
N ARG A 67 -5.99 15.65 5.32
CA ARG A 67 -4.71 16.29 5.04
C ARG A 67 -3.79 15.36 4.27
N LEU A 68 -2.99 15.95 3.38
CA LEU A 68 -1.94 15.28 2.61
C LEU A 68 -0.66 16.08 2.71
N GLU A 69 0.43 15.41 3.02
CA GLU A 69 1.78 15.95 3.02
C GLU A 69 2.66 15.17 2.04
N ILE A 70 3.36 15.87 1.18
CA ILE A 70 4.28 15.30 0.21
C ILE A 70 5.62 15.99 0.37
N GLU A 71 6.61 15.25 0.82
CA GLU A 71 7.96 15.72 1.07
C GLU A 71 8.89 15.22 -0.03
N GLN A 72 9.61 16.12 -0.65
CA GLN A 72 10.70 15.87 -1.60
C GLN A 72 11.97 16.51 -1.06
N PRO A 73 13.19 16.17 -1.53
CA PRO A 73 14.44 16.73 -1.01
C PRO A 73 14.51 18.25 -0.99
N GLU A 74 13.88 18.93 -1.97
CA GLU A 74 13.94 20.39 -2.15
C GLU A 74 12.57 21.05 -2.12
N ALA A 75 11.48 20.30 -1.90
CA ALA A 75 10.11 20.81 -1.95
C ALA A 75 9.20 20.11 -0.96
N ARG A 76 8.21 20.85 -0.48
CA ARG A 76 7.13 20.28 0.34
C ARG A 76 5.80 20.80 -0.13
N LEU A 77 4.84 19.90 -0.33
CA LEU A 77 3.44 20.21 -0.60
C LEU A 77 2.61 19.77 0.60
N VAL A 78 1.87 20.69 1.17
CA VAL A 78 0.88 20.39 2.21
C VAL A 78 -0.46 20.93 1.77
N ILE A 79 -1.43 20.04 1.65
CA ILE A 79 -2.83 20.42 1.40
C ILE A 79 -3.71 19.89 2.53
N THR A 80 -4.71 20.66 2.89
CA THR A 80 -5.66 20.34 3.93
C THR A 80 -7.08 20.62 3.49
N LYS A 81 -8.01 19.86 4.00
CA LYS A 81 -9.44 20.06 3.77
C LYS A 81 -9.99 21.03 4.82
N SER A 82 -10.74 22.03 4.41
CA SER A 82 -11.41 22.97 5.32
C SER A 82 -12.41 22.20 6.21
N GLU A 83 -12.44 22.55 7.50
CA GLU A 83 -13.44 22.03 8.44
C GLU A 83 -14.82 22.73 8.29
N VAL A 84 -14.84 23.85 7.55
CA VAL A 84 -16.04 24.66 7.32
C VAL A 84 -16.51 24.49 5.88
N ALA A 85 -17.83 24.41 5.69
CA ALA A 85 -18.41 24.32 4.35
C ALA A 85 -17.90 25.49 3.46
N PRO A 86 -17.53 25.20 2.22
CA PRO A 86 -17.80 24.03 1.40
C PRO A 86 -16.85 22.82 1.59
N PHE A 87 -16.05 22.76 2.63
CA PHE A 87 -15.07 21.68 2.89
C PHE A 87 -14.04 21.50 1.76
N ALA A 88 -13.66 22.62 1.14
CA ALA A 88 -12.72 22.64 0.03
C ALA A 88 -11.29 22.36 0.48
N TRP A 89 -10.50 21.79 -0.40
CA TRP A 89 -9.06 21.63 -0.22
C TRP A 89 -8.34 22.95 -0.44
N GLN A 90 -7.32 23.19 0.38
CA GLN A 90 -6.46 24.36 0.33
C GLN A 90 -5.00 23.94 0.47
N ARG A 91 -4.12 24.58 -0.25
CA ARG A 91 -2.67 24.43 -0.08
C ARG A 91 -2.21 25.28 1.10
N LEU A 92 -1.36 24.73 1.95
CA LEU A 92 -0.67 25.45 3.01
C LEU A 92 0.80 25.69 2.67
N GLU A 93 1.45 24.74 2.00
CA GLU A 93 2.85 24.85 1.57
C GLU A 93 2.97 24.42 0.10
N PRO A 94 3.89 25.06 -0.68
CA PRO A 94 4.91 26.04 -0.28
C PRO A 94 4.36 27.43 0.06
N LEU A 95 3.22 27.81 -0.45
CA LEU A 95 2.51 29.06 -0.14
C LEU A 95 1.02 28.77 -0.05
N PRO A 96 0.32 29.37 0.95
CA PRO A 96 -1.13 29.21 1.06
C PRO A 96 -1.84 29.70 -0.21
N ASP A 97 -2.72 28.84 -0.75
CA ASP A 97 -3.48 29.16 -1.96
C ASP A 97 -4.70 28.22 -2.08
N GLU A 98 -5.66 28.60 -2.90
CA GLU A 98 -6.71 27.72 -3.37
C GLU A 98 -6.12 26.70 -4.35
N VAL A 99 -6.65 25.49 -4.35
CA VAL A 99 -6.24 24.44 -5.27
C VAL A 99 -7.42 23.91 -6.07
N ASP A 100 -7.14 23.43 -7.26
CA ASP A 100 -8.16 22.76 -8.06
C ASP A 100 -8.61 21.47 -7.40
N GLN A 101 -9.91 21.41 -7.05
CA GLN A 101 -10.50 20.29 -6.30
C GLN A 101 -10.49 19.00 -7.10
N GLY A 102 -10.60 19.09 -8.43
CA GLY A 102 -10.51 17.93 -9.33
C GLY A 102 -9.12 17.33 -9.29
N THR A 103 -8.08 18.14 -9.44
CA THR A 103 -6.67 17.70 -9.37
C THR A 103 -6.35 17.06 -8.02
N VAL A 104 -6.87 17.58 -6.90
CA VAL A 104 -6.70 16.95 -5.59
C VAL A 104 -7.41 15.61 -5.53
N SER A 105 -8.63 15.51 -6.04
CA SER A 105 -9.38 14.25 -6.10
C SER A 105 -8.67 13.19 -6.93
N ASP A 106 -8.12 13.57 -8.08
CA ASP A 106 -7.34 12.69 -8.95
C ASP A 106 -6.05 12.24 -8.26
N LEU A 107 -5.35 13.16 -7.57
CA LEU A 107 -4.17 12.83 -6.78
C LEU A 107 -4.49 11.80 -5.68
N LEU A 108 -5.52 12.02 -4.88
CA LEU A 108 -5.92 11.09 -3.82
C LEU A 108 -6.31 9.72 -4.39
N THR A 109 -7.04 9.70 -5.50
CA THR A 109 -7.41 8.46 -6.20
C THR A 109 -6.17 7.74 -6.72
N GLY A 110 -5.22 8.47 -7.30
CA GLY A 110 -3.93 7.94 -7.75
C GLY A 110 -3.12 7.33 -6.61
N LEU A 111 -3.06 8.00 -5.46
CA LEU A 111 -2.33 7.50 -4.28
C LEU A 111 -2.91 6.18 -3.76
N VAL A 112 -4.23 6.05 -3.63
CA VAL A 112 -4.85 4.80 -3.17
C VAL A 112 -4.87 3.70 -4.24
N SER A 113 -4.54 4.02 -5.47
CA SER A 113 -4.39 3.04 -6.55
C SER A 113 -3.03 2.32 -6.54
N PHE A 114 -2.04 2.81 -5.78
CA PHE A 114 -0.75 2.15 -5.70
C PHE A 114 -0.86 0.72 -5.19
N ARG A 115 -0.27 -0.20 -5.94
CA ARG A 115 -0.22 -1.63 -5.62
C ARG A 115 1.22 -2.12 -5.66
N ALA A 116 1.59 -2.89 -4.64
CA ALA A 116 2.84 -3.64 -4.64
C ALA A 116 2.80 -4.74 -5.69
N GLU A 117 3.81 -4.78 -6.56
CA GLU A 117 3.98 -5.83 -7.56
C GLU A 117 4.89 -6.96 -7.06
N ARG A 118 5.96 -6.60 -6.37
CA ARG A 118 6.95 -7.53 -5.81
C ARG A 118 7.43 -7.02 -4.47
N PHE A 119 7.75 -7.92 -3.58
CA PHE A 119 8.28 -7.59 -2.25
C PHE A 119 9.77 -7.91 -2.14
N THR A 120 10.51 -7.13 -1.37
CA THR A 120 11.93 -7.36 -1.07
C THR A 120 12.31 -6.95 0.34
N THR A 121 13.08 -7.79 1.01
CA THR A 121 13.71 -7.48 2.30
C THR A 121 15.09 -6.85 2.15
N SER A 122 15.64 -6.81 0.93
CA SER A 122 16.97 -6.27 0.63
C SER A 122 16.94 -4.76 0.44
N LEU A 123 16.72 -4.01 1.51
CA LEU A 123 16.56 -2.55 1.46
C LEU A 123 17.79 -1.78 0.96
N GLY A 124 18.99 -2.34 1.11
CA GLY A 124 20.26 -1.65 0.76
C GLY A 124 20.41 -1.30 -0.74
N LYS A 125 19.62 -1.91 -1.62
CA LYS A 125 19.66 -1.66 -3.07
C LYS A 125 18.46 -0.86 -3.59
N THR A 126 17.55 -0.51 -2.74
CA THR A 126 16.30 0.17 -3.12
C THR A 126 16.42 1.68 -3.19
N GLY A 127 17.42 2.28 -2.53
CA GLY A 127 17.56 3.74 -2.40
C GLY A 127 16.64 4.36 -1.33
N LEU A 128 15.86 3.57 -0.59
CA LEU A 128 14.90 4.04 0.40
C LEU A 128 15.52 4.67 1.65
N ASN A 129 16.85 4.59 1.82
CA ASN A 129 17.60 5.35 2.83
C ASN A 129 17.65 6.86 2.51
N ALA A 130 17.39 7.24 1.25
CA ALA A 130 17.27 8.64 0.79
C ALA A 130 16.09 8.70 -0.20
N PRO A 131 14.84 8.70 0.27
CA PRO A 131 13.67 8.67 -0.59
C PRO A 131 13.59 9.93 -1.47
N ILE A 132 13.13 9.76 -2.69
CA ILE A 132 12.88 10.87 -3.63
C ILE A 132 11.58 11.60 -3.30
N VAL A 133 10.63 10.89 -2.69
CA VAL A 133 9.38 11.46 -2.19
C VAL A 133 8.86 10.63 -1.02
N THR A 134 8.29 11.31 -0.04
CA THR A 134 7.52 10.69 1.04
C THR A 134 6.12 11.29 1.05
N VAL A 135 5.12 10.44 1.05
CA VAL A 135 3.71 10.83 1.10
C VAL A 135 3.13 10.42 2.43
N THR A 136 2.49 11.34 3.13
CA THR A 136 1.74 11.07 4.37
C THR A 136 0.29 11.52 4.19
N MET A 137 -0.64 10.60 4.36
CA MET A 137 -2.08 10.87 4.32
C MET A 137 -2.64 10.80 5.74
N PHE A 138 -3.58 11.71 6.06
CA PHE A 138 -4.23 11.79 7.35
C PHE A 138 -5.75 11.68 7.21
N ASP A 139 -6.34 10.92 8.13
CA ASP A 139 -7.78 10.82 8.38
C ASP A 139 -8.00 11.11 9.87
N GLY A 140 -8.19 12.36 10.22
CA GLY A 140 -8.16 12.80 11.62
C GLY A 140 -6.81 12.54 12.28
N GLU A 141 -6.80 11.70 13.33
CA GLU A 141 -5.57 11.35 14.07
C GLU A 141 -4.78 10.19 13.44
N ARG A 142 -5.39 9.47 12.51
CA ARG A 142 -4.75 8.34 11.83
C ARG A 142 -3.89 8.82 10.68
N GLU A 143 -2.69 8.27 10.56
CA GLU A 143 -1.78 8.56 9.45
C GLU A 143 -1.31 7.29 8.75
N GLU A 144 -1.08 7.40 7.45
CA GLU A 144 -0.36 6.41 6.66
C GLU A 144 0.75 7.10 5.88
N ARG A 145 1.96 6.56 5.99
CA ARG A 145 3.15 7.13 5.39
C ARG A 145 3.81 6.14 4.46
N VAL A 146 4.11 6.56 3.23
CA VAL A 146 4.85 5.76 2.25
C VAL A 146 6.01 6.56 1.72
N ALA A 147 7.21 6.00 1.81
CA ALA A 147 8.42 6.53 1.21
C ALA A 147 8.67 5.86 -0.14
N PHE A 148 9.03 6.64 -1.15
CA PHE A 148 9.34 6.18 -2.50
C PHE A 148 10.77 6.51 -2.87
N SER A 149 11.40 5.63 -3.61
CA SER A 149 12.73 5.83 -4.18
C SER A 149 12.80 5.26 -5.59
N ARG A 150 13.80 5.70 -6.33
CA ARG A 150 14.10 5.16 -7.66
C ARG A 150 15.50 4.55 -7.66
N SER A 151 15.59 3.31 -8.13
CA SER A 151 16.87 2.66 -8.39
C SER A 151 16.85 2.06 -9.78
N ALA A 152 17.69 2.58 -10.68
CA ALA A 152 17.58 2.37 -12.13
C ALA A 152 16.15 2.78 -12.62
N ASP A 153 15.46 1.90 -13.31
CA ASP A 153 14.12 2.12 -13.86
C ASP A 153 13.00 1.60 -12.95
N VAL A 154 13.33 1.21 -11.72
CA VAL A 154 12.37 0.61 -10.78
C VAL A 154 12.03 1.59 -9.68
N ILE A 155 10.75 1.77 -9.42
CA ILE A 155 10.24 2.52 -8.26
C ILE A 155 10.03 1.53 -7.11
N TYR A 156 10.65 1.85 -5.97
CA TYR A 156 10.46 1.14 -4.72
C TYR A 156 9.62 1.96 -3.76
N ALA A 157 8.78 1.28 -2.99
CA ALA A 157 7.95 1.88 -1.97
C ALA A 157 8.14 1.15 -0.63
N LEU A 158 8.09 1.91 0.46
CA LEU A 158 8.14 1.40 1.84
C LEU A 158 7.02 2.06 2.64
N ALA A 159 6.02 1.26 3.02
CA ALA A 159 4.86 1.74 3.76
C ALA A 159 5.09 1.65 5.28
N ASN A 160 4.66 2.70 6.01
CA ASN A 160 4.56 2.73 7.48
C ASN A 160 5.79 2.17 8.24
N GLN A 161 6.99 2.40 7.73
CA GLN A 161 8.23 1.83 8.29
C GLN A 161 8.24 0.29 8.34
N ASP A 162 7.57 -0.36 7.41
CA ASP A 162 7.61 -1.82 7.27
C ASP A 162 9.07 -2.28 7.07
N ALA A 163 9.34 -3.53 7.41
CA ALA A 163 10.64 -4.16 7.16
C ALA A 163 10.81 -4.65 5.71
N VAL A 164 9.76 -4.53 4.89
CA VAL A 164 9.69 -5.06 3.52
C VAL A 164 9.26 -3.98 2.56
N ALA A 165 10.15 -3.66 1.62
CA ALA A 165 9.82 -2.78 0.52
C ALA A 165 9.10 -3.52 -0.61
N SER A 166 8.40 -2.78 -1.45
CA SER A 166 7.78 -3.30 -2.66
C SER A 166 8.23 -2.52 -3.89
N THR A 167 8.11 -3.12 -5.06
CA THR A 167 8.12 -2.39 -6.34
C THR A 167 6.70 -2.00 -6.72
N ILE A 168 6.57 -0.91 -7.45
CA ILE A 168 5.30 -0.43 -7.99
C ILE A 168 5.44 -0.09 -9.47
N GLU A 169 4.31 0.00 -10.15
CA GLU A 169 4.27 0.41 -11.55
C GLU A 169 4.76 1.85 -11.74
N THR A 170 5.79 2.03 -12.57
CA THR A 170 6.42 3.33 -12.79
C THR A 170 5.44 4.33 -13.42
N ALA A 171 4.56 3.90 -14.34
CA ALA A 171 3.61 4.79 -14.99
C ALA A 171 2.60 5.39 -14.00
N VAL A 172 2.11 4.61 -13.04
CA VAL A 172 1.21 5.10 -11.99
C VAL A 172 1.93 6.13 -11.11
N PHE A 173 3.20 5.86 -10.74
CA PHE A 173 4.01 6.80 -9.96
C PHE A 173 4.19 8.13 -10.70
N GLU A 174 4.55 8.11 -11.99
CA GLU A 174 4.77 9.33 -12.79
C GLU A 174 3.48 10.16 -12.93
N ASN A 175 2.33 9.51 -13.10
CA ASN A 175 1.05 10.19 -13.15
C ASN A 175 0.74 10.93 -11.84
N VAL A 176 0.98 10.28 -10.69
CA VAL A 176 0.81 10.91 -9.37
C VAL A 176 1.77 12.08 -9.21
N MET A 177 3.04 11.93 -9.60
CA MET A 177 4.04 13.01 -9.51
C MET A 177 3.69 14.20 -10.41
N THR A 178 3.04 13.97 -11.54
CA THR A 178 2.53 15.05 -12.41
C THR A 178 1.44 15.85 -11.71
N ALA A 179 0.50 15.21 -11.03
CA ALA A 179 -0.53 15.89 -10.24
C ALA A 179 0.10 16.68 -9.07
N VAL A 180 1.11 16.10 -8.40
CA VAL A 180 1.88 16.79 -7.34
C VAL A 180 2.53 18.05 -7.87
N ALA A 181 3.20 18.00 -9.02
CA ALA A 181 3.85 19.15 -9.64
C ALA A 181 2.83 20.24 -10.00
N THR A 182 1.67 19.87 -10.51
CA THR A 182 0.58 20.81 -10.83
C THR A 182 0.08 21.55 -9.58
N LEU A 183 -0.09 20.84 -8.46
CA LEU A 183 -0.55 21.43 -7.20
C LEU A 183 0.53 22.23 -6.47
N SER A 184 1.82 21.92 -6.70
CA SER A 184 2.95 22.64 -6.11
C SER A 184 3.24 23.96 -6.82
N ASN A 185 3.01 24.02 -8.13
CA ASN A 185 3.21 25.25 -8.90
C ASN A 185 2.11 26.24 -8.55
N ASN A 186 2.50 27.48 -8.23
CA ASN A 186 1.55 28.57 -8.21
C ASN A 186 0.99 28.72 -9.63
N ASN A 187 -0.32 28.66 -9.77
CA ASN A 187 -0.94 29.23 -10.94
C ASN A 187 -0.58 30.72 -10.90
N GLU A 188 0.46 31.12 -11.64
CA GLU A 188 0.56 32.51 -12.05
C GLU A 188 -0.69 32.77 -12.87
N GLY A 189 -1.69 33.31 -12.19
CA GLY A 189 -2.96 33.66 -12.80
C GLY A 189 -2.64 34.54 -14.01
N THR A 190 -3.01 34.02 -15.16
CA THR A 190 -3.11 34.84 -16.36
C THR A 190 -4.03 36.01 -16.04
N PRO A 191 -3.59 37.26 -16.25
CA PRO A 191 -4.36 38.46 -15.98
C PRO A 191 -5.63 38.52 -16.81
#